data_9e58b29cbeaec7e082c01a73a498243d
#
_entry.id   9e58b29cbeaec7e082c01a73a498243d
#
_cell.length_a   1.000
_cell.length_b   1.000
_cell.length_c   1.000
_cell.angle_alpha   90.00
_cell.angle_beta   90.00
_cell.angle_gamma   90.00
#
_symmetry.space_group_name_H-M   'P 1'
#
loop_
_entity.id
_entity.type
_entity.pdbx_description
1 polymer ?
#
loop_
_entity_poly.entity_id
_entity_poly.type
_entity_poly.pdbx_seq_one_letter_code
_entity_poly.pdbx_strand_id
1 'polypeptide(L)'
;GYLGRGIVTELLDCGNDVIATDVKIDGIDKRATKIACDLFNVENPYHYFGEPDILLHLAWRDGFVHYSETHLLDLPKHYKFLKDMTNTEIKTVAVMGSMHEIGFFEGSIDENTSCRPESFYGIAKNALREVTAILAKQEKKTFMWLRGFYIVGNSQYGSSIFSKISAAAERGDKE
;
A
#
# COMPACT_ATOMS: atom_id res chain seq x y z
N GLY A 1 0.88 -3.36 -8.94
CA GLY A 1 1.42 -4.58 -8.31
C GLY A 1 0.32 -5.59 -8.01
N TYR A 2 0.69 -6.77 -7.45
CA TYR A 2 -0.24 -7.87 -7.15
C TYR A 2 -1.46 -7.44 -6.33
N LEU A 3 -1.21 -6.84 -5.17
CA LEU A 3 -2.28 -6.42 -4.26
C LEU A 3 -3.18 -5.35 -4.90
N GLY A 4 -2.57 -4.36 -5.56
CA GLY A 4 -3.32 -3.26 -6.18
C GLY A 4 -4.28 -3.73 -7.26
N ARG A 5 -3.92 -4.73 -8.07
CA ARG A 5 -4.82 -5.27 -9.11
C ARG A 5 -6.08 -5.88 -8.52
N GLY A 6 -5.94 -6.72 -7.48
CA GLY A 6 -7.10 -7.32 -6.80
C GLY A 6 -8.00 -6.28 -6.16
N ILE A 7 -7.41 -5.33 -5.44
CA ILE A 7 -8.19 -4.26 -4.78
C ILE A 7 -8.92 -3.39 -5.81
N VAL A 8 -8.30 -3.03 -6.93
CA VAL A 8 -8.96 -2.25 -7.99
C VAL A 8 -10.20 -2.97 -8.52
N THR A 9 -10.09 -4.27 -8.80
CA THR A 9 -11.24 -5.07 -9.28
C THR A 9 -12.36 -5.08 -8.25
N GLU A 10 -12.05 -5.34 -6.99
CA GLU A 10 -13.04 -5.39 -5.91
C GLU A 10 -13.73 -4.04 -5.68
N LEU A 11 -12.98 -2.94 -5.71
CA LEU A 11 -13.57 -1.60 -5.57
C LEU A 11 -14.53 -1.29 -6.72
N LEU A 12 -14.19 -1.67 -7.95
CA LEU A 12 -15.08 -1.54 -9.12
C LEU A 12 -16.32 -2.41 -8.99
N ASP A 13 -16.19 -3.64 -8.49
CA ASP A 13 -17.31 -4.56 -8.27
C ASP A 13 -18.26 -4.04 -7.16
N CYS A 14 -17.72 -3.28 -6.21
CA CYS A 14 -18.49 -2.54 -5.21
C CYS A 14 -19.11 -1.23 -5.74
N GLY A 15 -18.97 -0.91 -7.02
CA GLY A 15 -19.61 0.24 -7.67
C GLY A 15 -18.88 1.57 -7.48
N ASN A 16 -17.59 1.54 -7.15
CA ASN A 16 -16.79 2.76 -7.05
C ASN A 16 -16.20 3.15 -8.41
N ASP A 17 -16.01 4.45 -8.63
CA ASP A 17 -15.17 4.97 -9.70
C ASP A 17 -13.71 4.91 -9.25
N VAL A 18 -12.87 4.21 -10.01
CA VAL A 18 -11.48 3.94 -9.62
C VAL A 18 -10.50 4.54 -10.63
N ILE A 19 -9.63 5.40 -10.13
CA ILE A 19 -8.44 5.88 -10.85
C ILE A 19 -7.24 5.12 -10.31
N ALA A 20 -6.64 4.28 -11.16
CA ALA A 20 -5.50 3.45 -10.79
C ALA A 20 -4.22 3.98 -11.42
N THR A 21 -3.22 4.25 -10.59
CA THR A 21 -1.92 4.74 -11.04
C THR A 21 -0.78 3.80 -10.63
N ASP A 22 0.13 3.57 -11.54
CA ASP A 22 1.38 2.82 -11.33
C ASP A 22 2.35 3.18 -12.47
N VAL A 23 3.63 2.92 -12.30
CA VAL A 23 4.62 3.01 -13.42
C VAL A 23 4.34 1.96 -14.50
N LYS A 24 3.69 0.85 -14.15
CA LYS A 24 3.24 -0.22 -15.06
C LYS A 24 1.75 -0.49 -14.84
N ILE A 25 0.93 -0.11 -15.80
CA ILE A 25 -0.53 -0.23 -15.74
C ILE A 25 -1.08 -1.53 -16.36
N ASP A 26 -0.20 -2.39 -16.88
CA ASP A 26 -0.62 -3.67 -17.46
C ASP A 26 -1.28 -4.58 -16.42
N GLY A 27 -2.34 -5.26 -16.84
CA GLY A 27 -3.11 -6.17 -15.98
C GLY A 27 -3.96 -5.48 -14.91
N ILE A 28 -4.12 -4.15 -14.94
CA ILE A 28 -5.15 -3.44 -14.17
C ILE A 28 -6.49 -3.62 -14.89
N ASP A 29 -7.57 -3.82 -14.13
CA ASP A 29 -8.93 -3.97 -14.66
C ASP A 29 -9.26 -2.85 -15.67
N LYS A 30 -9.85 -3.25 -16.81
CA LYS A 30 -10.16 -2.33 -17.90
C LYS A 30 -11.21 -1.26 -17.56
N ARG A 31 -12.00 -1.50 -16.55
CA ARG A 31 -13.04 -0.57 -16.07
C ARG A 31 -12.46 0.63 -15.33
N ALA A 32 -11.26 0.51 -14.77
CA ALA A 32 -10.59 1.61 -14.08
C ALA A 32 -10.03 2.64 -15.07
N THR A 33 -10.07 3.90 -14.69
CA THR A 33 -9.25 4.94 -15.34
C THR A 33 -7.79 4.69 -14.98
N LYS A 34 -6.91 4.54 -15.97
CA LYS A 34 -5.52 4.14 -15.77
C LYS A 34 -4.57 5.28 -16.11
N ILE A 35 -3.68 5.60 -15.20
CA ILE A 35 -2.67 6.65 -15.37
C ILE A 35 -1.29 6.03 -15.15
N ALA A 36 -0.49 5.94 -16.23
CA ALA A 36 0.90 5.47 -16.13
C ALA A 36 1.79 6.63 -15.73
N CYS A 37 2.29 6.63 -14.49
CA CYS A 37 3.22 7.65 -14.01
C CYS A 37 4.03 7.16 -12.80
N ASP A 38 5.15 7.82 -12.55
CA ASP A 38 5.80 7.81 -11.23
C ASP A 38 5.13 8.89 -10.37
N LEU A 39 4.35 8.46 -9.39
CA LEU A 39 3.56 9.34 -8.52
C LEU A 39 4.41 10.37 -7.76
N PHE A 40 5.72 10.10 -7.57
CA PHE A 40 6.61 11.01 -6.87
C PHE A 40 7.09 12.19 -7.74
N ASN A 41 6.90 12.10 -9.05
CA ASN A 41 7.25 13.15 -10.00
C ASN A 41 6.04 13.98 -10.47
N VAL A 42 4.86 13.74 -9.89
CA VAL A 42 3.64 14.48 -10.23
C VAL A 42 3.55 15.75 -9.42
N GLU A 43 3.45 16.87 -10.11
CA GLU A 43 3.10 18.16 -9.51
C GLU A 43 1.59 18.22 -9.28
N ASN A 44 1.17 18.76 -8.11
CA ASN A 44 -0.23 18.88 -7.75
C ASN A 44 -1.04 17.58 -7.92
N PRO A 45 -0.69 16.51 -7.20
CA PRO A 45 -1.22 15.17 -7.45
C PRO A 45 -2.74 15.08 -7.28
N TYR A 46 -3.35 15.88 -6.44
CA TYR A 46 -4.79 15.89 -6.23
C TYR A 46 -5.55 16.24 -7.53
N HIS A 47 -5.20 17.35 -8.17
CA HIS A 47 -5.80 17.74 -9.46
C HIS A 47 -5.39 16.81 -10.59
N TYR A 48 -4.12 16.38 -10.61
CA TYR A 48 -3.62 15.47 -11.64
C TYR A 48 -4.38 14.14 -11.66
N PHE A 49 -4.78 13.63 -10.50
CA PHE A 49 -5.57 12.41 -10.37
C PHE A 49 -7.09 12.65 -10.32
N GLY A 50 -7.59 13.81 -10.76
CA GLY A 50 -9.01 14.08 -10.92
C GLY A 50 -9.77 14.31 -9.61
N GLU A 51 -9.11 14.87 -8.61
CA GLU A 51 -9.73 15.30 -7.34
C GLU A 51 -10.47 14.18 -6.58
N PRO A 52 -9.80 13.07 -6.26
CA PRO A 52 -10.45 11.93 -5.65
C PRO A 52 -10.96 12.22 -4.24
N ASP A 53 -12.09 11.61 -3.86
CA ASP A 53 -12.58 11.65 -2.48
C ASP A 53 -11.70 10.85 -1.53
N ILE A 54 -11.12 9.74 -2.01
CA ILE A 54 -10.36 8.78 -1.22
C ILE A 54 -9.04 8.47 -1.90
N LEU A 55 -7.94 8.57 -1.16
CA LEU A 55 -6.65 8.03 -1.55
C LEU A 55 -6.44 6.67 -0.90
N LEU A 56 -6.11 5.66 -1.70
CA LEU A 56 -5.55 4.39 -1.23
C LEU A 56 -4.11 4.26 -1.71
N HIS A 57 -3.15 4.54 -0.84
CA HIS A 57 -1.72 4.51 -1.16
C HIS A 57 -1.15 3.10 -0.95
N LEU A 58 -0.94 2.38 -2.04
CA LEU A 58 -0.38 1.03 -2.07
C LEU A 58 1.05 0.99 -2.62
N ALA A 59 1.54 2.08 -3.21
CA ALA A 59 2.84 2.14 -3.86
C ALA A 59 3.97 1.95 -2.84
N TRP A 60 4.80 0.96 -3.08
CA TRP A 60 6.02 0.67 -2.32
C TRP A 60 6.92 -0.26 -3.12
N ARG A 61 8.19 0.06 -3.25
CA ARG A 61 9.15 -0.82 -3.92
C ARG A 61 9.95 -1.64 -2.92
N ASP A 62 10.56 -2.71 -3.39
CA ASP A 62 11.44 -3.62 -2.62
C ASP A 62 10.78 -4.24 -1.36
N GLY A 63 9.45 -4.33 -1.31
CA GLY A 63 8.72 -4.79 -0.13
C GLY A 63 9.11 -6.18 0.40
N PHE A 64 9.83 -6.98 -0.40
CA PHE A 64 10.40 -8.29 0.02
C PHE A 64 11.91 -8.24 0.32
N VAL A 65 12.58 -7.12 0.13
CA VAL A 65 13.99 -6.90 0.46
C VAL A 65 14.07 -5.99 1.69
N HIS A 66 13.75 -6.52 2.85
CA HIS A 66 13.44 -5.75 4.05
C HIS A 66 14.57 -4.85 4.56
N TYR A 67 15.82 -5.12 4.18
CA TYR A 67 17.00 -4.32 4.54
C TYR A 67 17.50 -3.44 3.39
N SER A 68 16.72 -3.28 2.31
CA SER A 68 17.06 -2.34 1.25
C SER A 68 17.05 -0.90 1.77
N GLU A 69 18.11 -0.14 1.48
CA GLU A 69 18.19 1.29 1.80
C GLU A 69 17.13 2.12 1.08
N THR A 70 16.55 1.59 -0.01
CA THR A 70 15.47 2.26 -0.76
C THR A 70 14.28 2.63 0.12
N HIS A 71 14.00 1.85 1.17
CA HIS A 71 12.92 2.15 2.10
C HIS A 71 13.13 3.48 2.83
N LEU A 72 14.36 3.77 3.23
CA LEU A 72 14.71 5.01 3.91
C LEU A 72 14.87 6.18 2.92
N LEU A 73 15.43 5.92 1.74
CA LEU A 73 15.64 6.93 0.70
C LEU A 73 14.33 7.39 0.04
N ASP A 74 13.33 6.53 -0.05
CA ASP A 74 12.01 6.88 -0.61
C ASP A 74 11.03 7.41 0.44
N LEU A 75 11.27 7.23 1.73
CA LEU A 75 10.40 7.71 2.79
C LEU A 75 10.06 9.22 2.66
N PRO A 76 11.01 10.13 2.37
CA PRO A 76 10.68 11.54 2.14
C PRO A 76 9.76 11.79 0.93
N LYS A 77 9.86 10.94 -0.11
CA LYS A 77 9.00 11.04 -1.29
C LYS A 77 7.56 10.62 -0.97
N HIS A 78 7.39 9.50 -0.24
CA HIS A 78 6.09 9.06 0.27
C HIS A 78 5.47 10.13 1.17
N TYR A 79 6.26 10.68 2.09
CA TYR A 79 5.80 11.76 2.97
C TYR A 79 5.34 12.98 2.18
N LYS A 80 6.14 13.44 1.21
CA LYS A 80 5.78 14.61 0.38
C LYS A 80 4.46 14.35 -0.36
N PHE A 81 4.34 13.22 -1.02
CA PHE A 81 3.14 12.85 -1.75
C PHE A 81 1.89 12.81 -0.85
N LEU A 82 1.98 12.15 0.30
CA LEU A 82 0.87 12.06 1.26
C LEU A 82 0.51 13.44 1.84
N LYS A 83 1.52 14.28 2.12
CA LYS A 83 1.29 15.66 2.55
C LYS A 83 0.56 16.46 1.49
N ASP A 84 1.02 16.41 0.24
CA ASP A 84 0.42 17.15 -0.87
C ASP A 84 -1.04 16.71 -1.10
N MET A 85 -1.35 15.41 -0.96
CA MET A 85 -2.72 14.89 -1.04
C MET A 85 -3.57 15.29 0.17
N THR A 86 -3.03 15.18 1.39
CA THR A 86 -3.78 15.46 2.62
C THR A 86 -4.16 16.94 2.75
N ASN A 87 -3.35 17.85 2.22
CA ASN A 87 -3.58 19.28 2.24
C ASN A 87 -4.59 19.77 1.17
N THR A 88 -5.50 18.91 0.75
CA THR A 88 -6.52 19.21 -0.28
C THR A 88 -7.94 18.91 0.23
N GLU A 89 -8.93 18.91 -0.66
CA GLU A 89 -10.31 18.57 -0.32
C GLU A 89 -10.56 17.05 -0.19
N ILE A 90 -9.50 16.22 -0.27
CA ILE A 90 -9.62 14.76 -0.05
C ILE A 90 -10.27 14.48 1.30
N LYS A 91 -11.14 13.47 1.37
CA LYS A 91 -11.87 13.13 2.61
C LYS A 91 -11.16 12.06 3.42
N THR A 92 -10.61 11.06 2.74
CA THR A 92 -10.00 9.89 3.38
C THR A 92 -8.64 9.58 2.79
N VAL A 93 -7.67 9.34 3.66
CA VAL A 93 -6.32 8.87 3.31
C VAL A 93 -6.11 7.49 3.92
N ALA A 94 -6.11 6.47 3.07
CA ALA A 94 -5.82 5.10 3.43
C ALA A 94 -4.43 4.71 2.92
N VAL A 95 -3.62 4.10 3.77
CA VAL A 95 -2.25 3.71 3.42
C VAL A 95 -1.99 2.26 3.81
N MET A 96 -1.37 1.51 2.92
CA MET A 96 -0.98 0.13 3.17
C MET A 96 0.23 0.05 4.08
N GLY A 97 0.02 -0.50 5.26
CA GLY A 97 1.02 -0.85 6.25
C GLY A 97 1.48 -2.30 6.15
N SER A 98 2.21 -2.76 7.15
CA SER A 98 2.78 -4.11 7.19
C SER A 98 2.91 -4.63 8.63
N MET A 99 2.84 -5.93 8.80
CA MET A 99 3.15 -6.59 10.07
C MET A 99 4.61 -6.33 10.53
N HIS A 100 5.52 -6.02 9.59
CA HIS A 100 6.93 -5.70 9.91
C HIS A 100 7.10 -4.45 10.76
N GLU A 101 6.07 -3.63 10.92
CA GLU A 101 6.05 -2.49 11.85
C GLU A 101 6.03 -2.96 13.31
N ILE A 102 5.40 -4.10 13.58
CA ILE A 102 5.31 -4.66 14.92
C ILE A 102 6.64 -5.32 15.33
N GLY A 103 7.35 -5.91 14.35
CA GLY A 103 8.51 -6.76 14.62
C GLY A 103 8.11 -8.15 15.13
N PHE A 104 9.02 -8.82 15.83
CA PHE A 104 8.71 -10.09 16.46
C PHE A 104 7.77 -9.89 17.65
N PHE A 105 6.67 -10.63 17.68
CA PHE A 105 5.67 -10.56 18.75
C PHE A 105 5.04 -11.93 19.01
N GLU A 106 4.96 -12.31 20.26
CA GLU A 106 4.27 -13.52 20.70
C GLU A 106 2.97 -13.13 21.41
N GLY A 107 1.85 -13.66 20.92
CA GLY A 107 0.52 -13.40 21.46
C GLY A 107 -0.44 -12.79 20.45
N SER A 108 -1.58 -12.30 20.93
CA SER A 108 -2.58 -11.63 20.09
C SER A 108 -2.17 -10.21 19.77
N ILE A 109 -2.38 -9.81 18.55
CA ILE A 109 -2.08 -8.46 18.04
C ILE A 109 -3.39 -7.68 17.93
N ASP A 110 -3.40 -6.48 18.48
CA ASP A 110 -4.51 -5.53 18.43
C ASP A 110 -3.99 -4.11 18.11
N GLU A 111 -4.89 -3.12 18.19
CA GLU A 111 -4.56 -1.71 17.89
C GLU A 111 -3.59 -1.08 18.90
N ASN A 112 -3.46 -1.66 20.10
CA ASN A 112 -2.58 -1.18 21.18
C ASN A 112 -1.20 -1.87 21.17
N THR A 113 -1.02 -2.88 20.30
CA THR A 113 0.24 -3.60 20.21
C THR A 113 1.36 -2.66 19.74
N SER A 114 2.41 -2.56 20.56
CA SER A 114 3.54 -1.66 20.29
C SER A 114 4.29 -2.05 19.03
N CYS A 115 4.66 -1.04 18.23
CA CYS A 115 5.52 -1.22 17.07
C CYS A 115 6.99 -1.26 17.51
N ARG A 116 7.70 -2.34 17.12
CA ARG A 116 9.14 -2.55 17.37
C ARG A 116 9.80 -3.09 16.11
N PRO A 117 9.85 -2.31 15.01
CA PRO A 117 10.35 -2.79 13.74
C PRO A 117 11.83 -3.16 13.81
N GLU A 118 12.20 -4.27 13.16
CA GLU A 118 13.55 -4.83 13.15
C GLU A 118 14.20 -4.77 11.75
N SER A 119 13.61 -4.04 10.81
CA SER A 119 14.12 -3.90 9.44
C SER A 119 13.91 -2.48 8.92
N PHE A 120 14.69 -2.06 7.91
CA PHE A 120 14.49 -0.75 7.27
C PHE A 120 13.10 -0.60 6.69
N TYR A 121 12.54 -1.68 6.14
CA TYR A 121 11.15 -1.71 5.68
C TYR A 121 10.15 -1.40 6.79
N GLY A 122 10.22 -2.13 7.90
CA GLY A 122 9.33 -1.92 9.04
C GLY A 122 9.49 -0.54 9.67
N ILE A 123 10.74 -0.06 9.82
CA ILE A 123 11.05 1.29 10.34
C ILE A 123 10.42 2.35 9.44
N ALA A 124 10.65 2.29 8.12
CA ALA A 124 10.12 3.26 7.18
C ALA A 124 8.59 3.27 7.13
N LYS A 125 7.97 2.08 7.15
CA LYS A 125 6.50 1.95 7.20
C LYS A 125 5.93 2.55 8.49
N ASN A 126 6.51 2.22 9.64
CA ASN A 126 6.05 2.76 10.92
C ASN A 126 6.24 4.28 10.99
N ALA A 127 7.37 4.80 10.54
CA ALA A 127 7.62 6.25 10.49
C ALA A 127 6.58 6.95 9.58
N LEU A 128 6.29 6.38 8.40
CA LEU A 128 5.28 6.92 7.50
C LEU A 128 3.89 6.91 8.15
N ARG A 129 3.54 5.86 8.90
CA ARG A 129 2.28 5.78 9.66
C ARG A 129 2.15 6.94 10.65
N GLU A 130 3.16 7.14 11.47
CA GLU A 130 3.16 8.18 12.51
C GLU A 130 2.99 9.59 11.89
N VAL A 131 3.80 9.90 10.87
CA VAL A 131 3.73 11.23 10.25
C VAL A 131 2.41 11.45 9.50
N THR A 132 1.88 10.43 8.82
CA THR A 132 0.61 10.55 8.10
C THR A 132 -0.58 10.71 9.05
N ALA A 133 -0.57 10.03 10.20
CA ALA A 133 -1.59 10.20 11.24
C ALA A 133 -1.62 11.65 11.77
N ILE A 134 -0.44 12.26 11.95
CA ILE A 134 -0.33 13.67 12.36
C ILE A 134 -0.90 14.60 11.28
N LEU A 135 -0.50 14.41 10.01
CA LEU A 135 -1.00 15.21 8.89
C LEU A 135 -2.53 15.12 8.78
N ALA A 136 -3.07 13.91 8.78
CA ALA A 136 -4.51 13.71 8.68
C ALA A 136 -5.29 14.35 9.84
N LYS A 137 -4.74 14.27 11.05
CA LYS A 137 -5.33 14.94 12.24
C LYS A 137 -5.33 16.45 12.10
N GLN A 138 -4.22 17.06 11.63
CA GLN A 138 -4.11 18.50 11.42
C GLN A 138 -5.12 18.99 10.39
N GLU A 139 -5.28 18.27 9.30
CA GLU A 139 -6.18 18.61 8.19
C GLU A 139 -7.61 18.05 8.37
N LYS A 140 -7.91 17.43 9.53
CA LYS A 140 -9.23 16.86 9.88
C LYS A 140 -9.72 15.83 8.85
N LYS A 141 -8.81 15.01 8.32
CA LYS A 141 -9.12 13.93 7.37
C LYS A 141 -9.33 12.60 8.08
N THR A 142 -10.15 11.74 7.50
CA THR A 142 -10.21 10.34 7.93
C THR A 142 -8.91 9.64 7.56
N PHE A 143 -8.27 9.00 8.53
CA PHE A 143 -7.04 8.25 8.32
C PHE A 143 -7.26 6.77 8.56
N MET A 144 -6.83 5.95 7.61
CA MET A 144 -6.88 4.49 7.70
C MET A 144 -5.49 3.91 7.44
N TRP A 145 -4.92 3.22 8.43
CA TRP A 145 -3.68 2.46 8.26
C TRP A 145 -4.01 0.99 8.14
N LEU A 146 -3.83 0.42 6.94
CA LEU A 146 -4.22 -0.94 6.60
C LEU A 146 -3.03 -1.88 6.80
N ARG A 147 -2.84 -2.39 8.02
CA ARG A 147 -1.72 -3.27 8.32
C ARG A 147 -1.93 -4.66 7.73
N GLY A 148 -1.20 -4.95 6.65
CA GLY A 148 -1.21 -6.26 6.01
C GLY A 148 -0.40 -7.28 6.81
N PHE A 149 -1.03 -8.42 7.08
CA PHE A 149 -0.38 -9.62 7.57
C PHE A 149 -0.13 -10.58 6.39
N TYR A 150 -0.33 -11.87 6.57
CA TYR A 150 -0.18 -12.84 5.49
C TYR A 150 -1.32 -12.72 4.48
N ILE A 151 -1.06 -12.01 3.38
CA ILE A 151 -2.05 -11.78 2.33
C ILE A 151 -2.05 -13.00 1.39
N VAL A 152 -3.20 -13.63 1.27
CA VAL A 152 -3.45 -14.79 0.41
C VAL A 152 -4.44 -14.37 -0.68
N GLY A 153 -4.23 -14.82 -1.90
CA GLY A 153 -5.10 -14.53 -3.02
C GLY A 153 -4.79 -15.40 -4.24
N ASN A 154 -5.19 -14.97 -5.43
CA ASN A 154 -4.98 -15.74 -6.65
C ASN A 154 -3.50 -16.05 -6.87
N SER A 155 -3.17 -17.37 -6.87
CA SER A 155 -1.80 -17.91 -6.95
C SER A 155 -1.02 -17.50 -8.19
N GLN A 156 -1.71 -17.21 -9.30
CA GLN A 156 -1.09 -16.88 -10.60
C GLN A 156 -0.19 -15.63 -10.56
N TYR A 157 -0.36 -14.73 -9.61
CA TYR A 157 0.35 -13.45 -9.55
C TYR A 157 1.12 -13.22 -8.25
N GLY A 158 1.04 -14.14 -7.29
CA GLY A 158 1.64 -13.99 -5.97
C GLY A 158 3.04 -14.59 -5.87
N SER A 159 3.94 -13.93 -5.13
CA SER A 159 5.25 -14.46 -4.74
C SER A 159 5.30 -14.95 -3.29
N SER A 160 4.15 -14.96 -2.60
CA SER A 160 4.04 -15.42 -1.21
C SER A 160 4.28 -16.93 -1.10
N ILE A 161 4.62 -17.39 0.09
CA ILE A 161 4.77 -18.83 0.37
C ILE A 161 3.48 -19.59 0.05
N PHE A 162 2.31 -19.01 0.34
CA PHE A 162 1.02 -19.61 0.03
C PHE A 162 0.78 -19.75 -1.46
N SER A 163 1.13 -18.74 -2.27
CA SER A 163 1.06 -18.82 -3.73
C SER A 163 1.97 -19.91 -4.29
N LYS A 164 3.18 -20.06 -3.71
CA LYS A 164 4.13 -21.11 -4.10
C LYS A 164 3.61 -22.50 -3.75
N ILE A 165 3.02 -22.66 -2.55
CA ILE A 165 2.43 -23.94 -2.11
C ILE A 165 1.25 -24.31 -3.01
N SER A 166 0.32 -23.37 -3.29
CA SER A 166 -0.81 -23.62 -4.19
C SER A 166 -0.34 -24.03 -5.59
N ALA A 167 0.63 -23.32 -6.15
CA ALA A 167 1.18 -23.64 -7.46
C ALA A 167 1.91 -25.00 -7.47
N ALA A 168 2.60 -25.37 -6.40
CA ALA A 168 3.22 -26.70 -6.26
C ALA A 168 2.15 -27.80 -6.18
N ALA A 169 1.09 -27.59 -5.41
CA ALA A 169 -0.04 -28.52 -5.31
C ALA A 169 -0.75 -28.72 -6.66
N GLU A 170 -0.97 -27.65 -7.43
CA GLU A 170 -1.55 -27.71 -8.78
C GLU A 170 -0.68 -28.52 -9.75
N ARG A 171 0.65 -28.47 -9.61
CA ARG A 171 1.59 -29.28 -10.40
C ARG A 171 1.74 -30.72 -9.91
N GLY A 172 1.18 -31.06 -8.75
CA GLY A 172 1.32 -32.37 -8.11
C GLY A 172 2.69 -32.60 -7.45
N ASP A 173 3.42 -31.53 -7.15
CA ASP A 173 4.71 -31.60 -6.44
C ASP A 173 4.44 -32.06 -4.99
N LYS A 174 5.20 -33.07 -4.52
CA LYS A 174 4.99 -33.64 -3.18
C LYS A 174 5.95 -33.13 -2.12
N GLU A 175 6.98 -32.36 -2.49
CA GLU A 175 7.98 -31.74 -1.61
C GLU A 175 8.50 -30.44 -2.26
#